data_9b2777e143022bb3995bbb67378f50b7
#
_entry.id   9b2777e143022bb3995bbb67378f50b7
#
_cell.length_a   1.000
_cell.length_b   1.000
_cell.length_c   1.000
_cell.angle_alpha   90.00
_cell.angle_beta   90.00
_cell.angle_gamma   90.00
#
_symmetry.space_group_name_H-M   'P 1'
#
loop_
_entity.id
_entity.type
_entity.pdbx_description
1 polymer ?
#
loop_
_entity_poly.entity_id
_entity_poly.type
_entity_poly.pdbx_seq_one_letter_code
_entity_poly.pdbx_strand_id
1 'polypeptide(L)'
;MLGGYTLESTQSSRSSVFNQNRALASVVNANHCDAVSDPLPFTVKPIYWNTSQKEVKSIRNKVFVEEQGVPPELEWDGLDEHSYHVLAYAPDGTPIGTGRLLQDGHIGRVAVLMEWRGKGVGRALLNLLLVIANKMGNEEVKLHAQIRVVNFYKKHGFTRQGKEFMEAGIPHIAMKRKTADQTSWPASFVFSPLAPL
;
A
#
# COMPACT_ATOMS: atom_id res chain seq x y z
N MET A 1 -13.89 82.86 -6.90
CA MET A 1 -14.90 82.07 -6.26
C MET A 1 -14.37 80.59 -6.37
N LEU A 2 -13.64 80.16 -5.42
CA LEU A 2 -13.98 79.64 -4.10
C LEU A 2 -14.75 78.30 -4.20
N GLY A 3 -14.12 77.24 -3.80
CA GLY A 3 -14.74 75.96 -3.52
C GLY A 3 -13.68 74.89 -3.26
N GLY A 4 -13.12 74.90 -2.03
CA GLY A 4 -12.25 73.81 -1.56
C GLY A 4 -13.06 72.58 -1.23
N TYR A 5 -12.52 71.39 -1.43
CA TYR A 5 -12.97 70.16 -0.82
C TYR A 5 -11.81 69.43 -0.14
N THR A 6 -12.00 69.26 1.12
CA THR A 6 -11.19 68.56 2.10
C THR A 6 -11.01 67.08 1.76
N LEU A 7 -9.80 66.61 1.92
CA LEU A 7 -9.45 65.19 1.97
C LEU A 7 -9.89 64.60 3.30
N GLU A 8 -10.84 63.70 3.32
CA GLU A 8 -11.09 62.78 4.42
C GLU A 8 -10.51 61.40 4.16
N SER A 9 -9.71 61.02 5.10
CA SER A 9 -9.01 59.76 5.23
C SER A 9 -9.97 58.57 5.36
N THR A 10 -9.84 57.56 4.51
CA THR A 10 -10.37 56.22 4.74
C THR A 10 -9.26 55.26 5.09
N GLN A 11 -8.78 55.29 6.31
CA GLN A 11 -8.17 54.16 6.97
C GLN A 11 -9.26 53.41 7.73
N SER A 12 -9.80 52.34 7.17
CA SER A 12 -10.43 51.24 7.93
C SER A 12 -10.91 50.14 7.00
N SER A 13 -10.09 49.17 6.72
CA SER A 13 -10.54 47.81 6.30
C SER A 13 -9.38 46.80 6.13
N ARG A 14 -8.39 46.87 7.02
CA ARG A 14 -7.32 45.80 7.06
C ARG A 14 -7.29 45.00 8.38
N SER A 15 -8.30 45.09 9.23
CA SER A 15 -8.29 44.39 10.52
C SER A 15 -9.33 43.28 10.69
N SER A 16 -10.14 42.96 9.68
CA SER A 16 -11.19 41.92 9.83
C SER A 16 -10.87 40.56 9.20
N VAL A 17 -9.81 40.44 8.43
CA VAL A 17 -9.46 39.17 7.78
C VAL A 17 -8.53 38.27 8.64
N PHE A 18 -7.89 38.90 9.68
CA PHE A 18 -6.94 38.16 10.54
C PHE A 18 -7.58 37.46 11.75
N ASN A 19 -8.88 37.66 11.99
CA ASN A 19 -9.54 37.15 13.21
C ASN A 19 -10.51 35.97 12.96
N GLN A 20 -10.72 35.53 11.69
CA GLN A 20 -11.57 34.38 11.41
C GLN A 20 -10.81 33.06 11.41
N ASN A 21 -9.48 33.05 11.31
CA ASN A 21 -8.69 31.83 11.37
C ASN A 21 -8.29 31.37 12.78
N ARG A 22 -8.70 32.12 13.83
CA ARG A 22 -8.41 31.78 15.23
C ARG A 22 -9.58 31.14 15.98
N ALA A 23 -10.76 31.09 15.37
CA ALA A 23 -11.98 30.56 16.00
C ALA A 23 -12.31 29.12 15.57
N LEU A 24 -11.54 28.50 14.68
CA LEU A 24 -11.72 27.10 14.27
C LEU A 24 -10.72 26.11 14.92
N ALA A 25 -9.87 26.61 15.83
CA ALA A 25 -8.85 25.77 16.49
C ALA A 25 -9.25 25.34 17.92
N SER A 26 -10.49 25.54 18.38
CA SER A 26 -10.87 25.27 19.78
C SER A 26 -12.16 24.47 19.96
N VAL A 27 -12.46 23.52 19.03
CA VAL A 27 -13.45 22.46 19.32
C VAL A 27 -12.86 21.14 18.82
N VAL A 28 -11.78 20.67 19.45
CA VAL A 28 -11.44 19.26 19.47
C VAL A 28 -11.63 18.80 20.89
N ASN A 29 -12.77 18.17 21.10
CA ASN A 29 -13.17 17.62 22.38
C ASN A 29 -12.17 16.54 22.80
N ALA A 30 -11.49 16.78 23.93
CA ALA A 30 -10.59 15.84 24.57
C ALA A 30 -11.41 14.67 25.14
N ASN A 31 -11.61 13.60 24.38
CA ASN A 31 -11.95 12.26 24.90
C ASN A 31 -12.05 11.26 23.74
N HIS A 32 -10.97 11.08 22.98
CA HIS A 32 -10.66 9.81 22.30
C HIS A 32 -9.16 9.84 22.01
N CYS A 33 -8.40 9.11 22.81
CA CYS A 33 -7.01 8.80 22.51
C CYS A 33 -6.98 7.77 21.37
N ASP A 34 -7.28 8.22 20.17
CA ASP A 34 -6.80 7.51 18.97
C ASP A 34 -5.30 7.75 18.95
N ALA A 35 -4.56 6.68 19.27
CA ALA A 35 -3.13 6.66 19.11
C ALA A 35 -2.82 7.09 17.68
N VAL A 36 -2.35 8.32 17.50
CA VAL A 36 -1.72 8.77 16.26
C VAL A 36 -0.52 7.87 16.08
N SER A 37 -0.69 6.79 15.31
CA SER A 37 0.45 5.96 14.94
C SER A 37 1.39 6.85 14.16
N ASP A 38 2.64 6.93 14.61
CA ASP A 38 3.69 7.62 13.88
C ASP A 38 3.61 7.22 12.40
N PRO A 39 3.78 8.17 11.47
CA PRO A 39 3.74 7.85 10.05
C PRO A 39 4.72 6.71 9.77
N LEU A 40 4.27 5.70 9.04
CA LEU A 40 5.12 4.58 8.68
C LEU A 40 6.39 5.12 7.99
N PRO A 41 7.58 4.60 8.31
CA PRO A 41 8.84 5.06 7.72
C PRO A 41 8.98 4.63 6.24
N PHE A 42 7.88 4.41 5.55
CA PHE A 42 7.82 4.01 4.14
C PHE A 42 6.41 4.29 3.59
N THR A 43 6.28 4.34 2.26
CA THR A 43 5.00 4.45 1.56
C THR A 43 4.74 3.21 0.71
N VAL A 44 3.46 2.86 0.47
CA VAL A 44 3.07 1.77 -0.43
C VAL A 44 2.05 2.31 -1.42
N LYS A 45 2.24 2.03 -2.70
CA LYS A 45 1.32 2.46 -3.77
C LYS A 45 1.15 1.40 -4.85
N PRO A 46 -0.01 1.38 -5.55
CA PRO A 46 -0.17 0.60 -6.77
C PRO A 46 0.71 1.21 -7.87
N ILE A 47 1.18 0.38 -8.77
CA ILE A 47 2.01 0.81 -9.91
C ILE A 47 1.58 0.13 -11.21
N TYR A 48 1.95 0.72 -12.34
CA TYR A 48 1.82 0.10 -13.65
C TYR A 48 3.09 -0.67 -14.00
N TRP A 49 2.92 -1.88 -14.52
CA TRP A 49 4.05 -2.73 -14.90
C TRP A 49 4.98 -2.08 -15.89
N ASN A 50 4.45 -1.52 -16.98
CA ASN A 50 5.24 -0.94 -18.06
C ASN A 50 6.13 0.26 -17.62
N THR A 51 5.76 0.99 -16.58
CA THR A 51 6.54 2.12 -16.06
C THR A 51 7.51 1.73 -14.94
N SER A 52 7.19 0.68 -14.17
CA SER A 52 7.91 0.34 -12.93
C SER A 52 8.53 -1.06 -12.93
N GLN A 53 8.55 -1.75 -14.08
CA GLN A 53 9.09 -3.11 -14.17
C GLN A 53 10.55 -3.23 -13.71
N LYS A 54 11.38 -2.20 -13.92
CA LYS A 54 12.79 -2.21 -13.49
C LYS A 54 12.91 -2.30 -11.96
N GLU A 55 12.09 -1.52 -11.23
CA GLU A 55 12.06 -1.51 -9.77
C GLU A 55 11.55 -2.85 -9.21
N VAL A 56 10.44 -3.36 -9.76
CA VAL A 56 9.89 -4.67 -9.39
C VAL A 56 10.91 -5.78 -9.64
N LYS A 57 11.51 -5.80 -10.84
CA LYS A 57 12.52 -6.81 -11.21
C LYS A 57 13.74 -6.76 -10.29
N SER A 58 14.22 -5.57 -9.93
CA SER A 58 15.35 -5.41 -9.01
C SER A 58 15.07 -6.05 -7.64
N ILE A 59 13.90 -5.78 -7.04
CA ILE A 59 13.54 -6.36 -5.73
C ILE A 59 13.36 -7.88 -5.83
N ARG A 60 12.63 -8.36 -6.84
CA ARG A 60 12.33 -9.79 -7.00
C ARG A 60 13.60 -10.59 -7.30
N ASN A 61 14.50 -10.04 -8.09
CA ASN A 61 15.81 -10.67 -8.35
C ASN A 61 16.61 -10.84 -7.06
N LYS A 62 16.75 -9.76 -6.28
CA LYS A 62 17.46 -9.82 -4.99
C LYS A 62 16.85 -10.83 -4.03
N VAL A 63 15.51 -10.85 -3.89
CA VAL A 63 14.84 -11.67 -2.88
C VAL A 63 14.62 -13.11 -3.35
N PHE A 64 14.19 -13.35 -4.57
CA PHE A 64 13.87 -14.68 -5.01
C PHE A 64 15.06 -15.38 -5.69
N VAL A 65 15.78 -14.69 -6.58
CA VAL A 65 16.88 -15.33 -7.31
C VAL A 65 18.15 -15.36 -6.47
N GLU A 66 18.63 -14.21 -5.99
CA GLU A 66 19.92 -14.11 -5.29
C GLU A 66 19.87 -14.68 -3.87
N GLU A 67 18.83 -14.34 -3.09
CA GLU A 67 18.73 -14.78 -1.70
C GLU A 67 18.14 -16.20 -1.55
N GLN A 68 17.07 -16.52 -2.32
CA GLN A 68 16.33 -17.78 -2.15
C GLN A 68 16.72 -18.85 -3.16
N GLY A 69 17.54 -18.52 -4.17
CA GLY A 69 18.01 -19.47 -5.18
C GLY A 69 16.92 -19.96 -6.15
N VAL A 70 15.82 -19.21 -6.30
CA VAL A 70 14.77 -19.54 -7.28
C VAL A 70 15.35 -19.37 -8.69
N PRO A 71 15.26 -20.37 -9.55
CA PRO A 71 15.69 -20.24 -10.94
C PRO A 71 14.98 -19.09 -11.65
N PRO A 72 15.71 -18.22 -12.38
CA PRO A 72 15.11 -17.04 -13.04
C PRO A 72 13.94 -17.40 -13.97
N GLU A 73 14.00 -18.53 -14.67
CA GLU A 73 12.94 -19.03 -15.55
C GLU A 73 11.64 -19.39 -14.82
N LEU A 74 11.69 -19.68 -13.53
CA LEU A 74 10.51 -19.90 -12.68
C LEU A 74 10.00 -18.62 -12.06
N GLU A 75 10.87 -17.62 -11.88
CA GLU A 75 10.48 -16.32 -11.34
C GLU A 75 9.71 -15.47 -12.37
N TRP A 76 10.17 -15.48 -13.64
CA TRP A 76 9.56 -14.71 -14.73
C TRP A 76 8.58 -15.55 -15.53
N ASP A 77 7.35 -15.68 -14.99
CA ASP A 77 6.28 -16.56 -15.50
C ASP A 77 5.44 -15.94 -16.64
N GLY A 78 5.77 -14.72 -17.10
CA GLY A 78 5.06 -14.02 -18.17
C GLY A 78 3.71 -13.41 -17.78
N LEU A 79 3.28 -13.53 -16.52
CA LEU A 79 1.97 -13.04 -16.07
C LEU A 79 1.98 -11.59 -15.61
N ASP A 80 3.14 -10.94 -15.54
CA ASP A 80 3.31 -9.63 -14.94
C ASP A 80 2.56 -8.52 -15.68
N GLU A 81 2.53 -8.54 -17.02
CA GLU A 81 1.87 -7.51 -17.84
C GLU A 81 0.36 -7.43 -17.62
N HIS A 82 -0.26 -8.56 -17.23
CA HIS A 82 -1.70 -8.69 -17.00
C HIS A 82 -2.07 -8.74 -15.52
N SER A 83 -1.18 -8.26 -14.65
CA SER A 83 -1.32 -8.33 -13.20
C SER A 83 -1.36 -6.96 -12.55
N TYR A 84 -1.95 -6.88 -11.36
CA TYR A 84 -1.85 -5.69 -10.51
C TYR A 84 -0.59 -5.79 -9.66
N HIS A 85 0.15 -4.68 -9.60
CA HIS A 85 1.40 -4.61 -8.85
C HIS A 85 1.35 -3.51 -7.80
N VAL A 86 2.05 -3.75 -6.69
CA VAL A 86 2.26 -2.77 -5.63
C VAL A 86 3.75 -2.65 -5.33
N LEU A 87 4.21 -1.43 -5.01
CA LEU A 87 5.58 -1.16 -4.57
C LEU A 87 5.56 -0.41 -3.25
N ALA A 88 6.50 -0.78 -2.38
CA ALA A 88 6.84 -0.03 -1.19
C ALA A 88 8.11 0.77 -1.42
N TYR A 89 8.15 2.01 -0.93
CA TYR A 89 9.26 2.94 -1.07
C TYR A 89 9.72 3.44 0.29
N ALA A 90 11.02 3.49 0.49
CA ALA A 90 11.64 4.20 1.60
C ALA A 90 11.42 5.72 1.47
N PRO A 91 11.69 6.53 2.52
CA PRO A 91 11.50 7.98 2.48
C PRO A 91 12.33 8.70 1.40
N ASP A 92 13.44 8.14 1.00
CA ASP A 92 14.32 8.65 -0.08
C ASP A 92 13.86 8.25 -1.48
N GLY A 93 12.72 7.51 -1.60
CA GLY A 93 12.20 7.02 -2.86
C GLY A 93 12.79 5.68 -3.32
N THR A 94 13.68 5.06 -2.56
CA THR A 94 14.24 3.74 -2.88
C THR A 94 13.16 2.66 -2.81
N PRO A 95 12.98 1.81 -3.84
CA PRO A 95 12.03 0.69 -3.80
C PRO A 95 12.53 -0.42 -2.88
N ILE A 96 11.69 -0.84 -1.91
CA ILE A 96 12.07 -1.73 -0.79
C ILE A 96 11.23 -2.99 -0.68
N GLY A 97 10.14 -3.08 -1.42
CA GLY A 97 9.27 -4.25 -1.42
C GLY A 97 8.24 -4.20 -2.53
N THR A 98 7.75 -5.34 -2.93
CA THR A 98 6.76 -5.49 -4.01
C THR A 98 5.78 -6.62 -3.73
N GLY A 99 4.68 -6.65 -4.48
CA GLY A 99 3.73 -7.74 -4.49
C GLY A 99 2.88 -7.70 -5.75
N ARG A 100 2.33 -8.85 -6.13
CA ARG A 100 1.51 -9.05 -7.33
C ARG A 100 0.17 -9.68 -6.98
N LEU A 101 -0.89 -9.23 -7.66
CA LEU A 101 -2.21 -9.84 -7.65
C LEU A 101 -2.60 -10.19 -9.09
N LEU A 102 -2.90 -11.45 -9.35
CA LEU A 102 -3.46 -11.90 -10.62
C LEU A 102 -4.96 -11.57 -10.67
N GLN A 103 -5.53 -11.55 -11.87
CA GLN A 103 -6.95 -11.25 -12.09
C GLN A 103 -7.91 -12.24 -11.39
N ASP A 104 -7.47 -13.48 -11.19
CA ASP A 104 -8.22 -14.56 -10.52
C ASP A 104 -8.13 -14.52 -8.98
N GLY A 105 -7.60 -13.43 -8.41
CA GLY A 105 -7.44 -13.27 -6.96
C GLY A 105 -6.20 -13.95 -6.37
N HIS A 106 -5.26 -14.48 -7.20
CA HIS A 106 -4.04 -15.07 -6.68
C HIS A 106 -3.01 -13.98 -6.32
N ILE A 107 -2.70 -13.86 -5.03
CA ILE A 107 -1.62 -13.00 -4.52
C ILE A 107 -0.30 -13.78 -4.55
N GLY A 108 0.71 -13.21 -5.16
CA GLY A 108 2.04 -13.80 -5.24
C GLY A 108 3.14 -12.76 -5.31
N ARG A 109 4.38 -13.25 -5.44
CA ARG A 109 5.57 -12.41 -5.61
C ARG A 109 5.72 -11.31 -4.56
N VAL A 110 5.24 -11.57 -3.31
CA VAL A 110 5.41 -10.64 -2.18
C VAL A 110 6.84 -10.74 -1.69
N ALA A 111 7.61 -9.70 -1.92
CA ALA A 111 9.02 -9.62 -1.58
C ALA A 111 9.33 -8.33 -0.81
N VAL A 112 10.18 -8.43 0.20
CA VAL A 112 10.68 -7.29 0.99
C VAL A 112 12.18 -7.45 1.17
N LEU A 113 12.94 -6.41 0.85
CA LEU A 113 14.38 -6.40 1.05
C LEU A 113 14.73 -6.69 2.51
N MET A 114 15.83 -7.40 2.75
CA MET A 114 16.19 -7.96 4.06
C MET A 114 16.21 -6.89 5.16
N GLU A 115 16.80 -5.75 4.90
CA GLU A 115 16.94 -4.61 5.82
C GLU A 115 15.60 -3.94 6.18
N TRP A 116 14.55 -4.21 5.40
CA TRP A 116 13.19 -3.66 5.61
C TRP A 116 12.19 -4.67 6.20
N ARG A 117 12.63 -5.92 6.47
CA ARG A 117 11.79 -6.93 7.11
C ARG A 117 11.56 -6.61 8.59
N GLY A 118 10.44 -7.09 9.14
CA GLY A 118 10.05 -6.79 10.52
C GLY A 118 9.50 -5.37 10.76
N LYS A 119 9.61 -4.46 9.79
CA LYS A 119 9.17 -3.05 9.90
C LYS A 119 7.75 -2.81 9.37
N GLY A 120 6.96 -3.85 9.11
CA GLY A 120 5.57 -3.74 8.66
C GLY A 120 5.37 -3.62 7.15
N VAL A 121 6.43 -3.56 6.34
CA VAL A 121 6.36 -3.40 4.87
C VAL A 121 5.52 -4.52 4.22
N GLY A 122 5.80 -5.79 4.56
CA GLY A 122 5.04 -6.93 4.01
C GLY A 122 3.55 -6.87 4.34
N ARG A 123 3.19 -6.41 5.56
CA ARG A 123 1.80 -6.19 5.97
C ARG A 123 1.13 -5.11 5.12
N ALA A 124 1.82 -3.99 4.89
CA ALA A 124 1.27 -2.89 4.11
C ALA A 124 1.06 -3.28 2.63
N LEU A 125 2.03 -4.00 2.03
CA LEU A 125 1.90 -4.57 0.68
C LEU A 125 0.70 -5.52 0.56
N LEU A 126 0.59 -6.49 1.48
CA LEU A 126 -0.50 -7.45 1.50
C LEU A 126 -1.86 -6.75 1.66
N ASN A 127 -1.95 -5.80 2.56
CA ASN A 127 -3.17 -5.03 2.77
C ASN A 127 -3.61 -4.30 1.50
N LEU A 128 -2.69 -3.64 0.80
CA LEU A 128 -3.02 -2.94 -0.45
C LEU A 128 -3.47 -3.91 -1.54
N LEU A 129 -2.83 -5.09 -1.68
CA LEU A 129 -3.28 -6.13 -2.61
C LEU A 129 -4.70 -6.62 -2.29
N LEU A 130 -5.05 -6.78 -1.00
CA LEU A 130 -6.39 -7.15 -0.57
C LEU A 130 -7.43 -6.08 -0.92
N VAL A 131 -7.09 -4.80 -0.77
CA VAL A 131 -7.95 -3.68 -1.21
C VAL A 131 -8.18 -3.72 -2.71
N ILE A 132 -7.13 -3.93 -3.49
CA ILE A 132 -7.24 -4.04 -4.95
C ILE A 132 -8.11 -5.23 -5.33
N ALA A 133 -7.89 -6.42 -4.74
CA ALA A 133 -8.68 -7.61 -4.99
C ALA A 133 -10.18 -7.38 -4.73
N ASN A 134 -10.53 -6.77 -3.59
CA ASN A 134 -11.91 -6.44 -3.26
C ASN A 134 -12.53 -5.47 -4.29
N LYS A 135 -11.80 -4.42 -4.70
CA LYS A 135 -12.27 -3.47 -5.73
C LYS A 135 -12.47 -4.12 -7.10
N MET A 136 -11.69 -5.15 -7.41
CA MET A 136 -11.81 -5.93 -8.64
C MET A 136 -12.93 -6.97 -8.57
N GLY A 137 -13.67 -7.07 -7.46
CA GLY A 137 -14.76 -8.00 -7.28
C GLY A 137 -14.33 -9.42 -6.93
N ASN A 138 -13.07 -9.65 -6.57
CA ASN A 138 -12.65 -10.96 -6.07
C ASN A 138 -13.27 -11.18 -4.68
N GLU A 139 -14.17 -12.13 -4.53
CA GLU A 139 -14.78 -12.48 -3.25
C GLU A 139 -13.81 -13.22 -2.33
N GLU A 140 -12.86 -13.93 -2.88
CA GLU A 140 -11.82 -14.68 -2.19
C GLU A 140 -10.47 -14.43 -2.85
N VAL A 141 -9.42 -14.35 -2.05
CA VAL A 141 -8.03 -14.35 -2.51
C VAL A 141 -7.32 -15.61 -2.05
N LYS A 142 -6.37 -16.06 -2.86
CA LYS A 142 -5.55 -17.26 -2.61
C LYS A 142 -4.07 -16.94 -2.79
N LEU A 143 -3.22 -17.72 -2.16
CA LEU A 143 -1.76 -17.63 -2.31
C LEU A 143 -1.09 -18.96 -1.97
N HIS A 144 0.16 -19.13 -2.41
CA HIS A 144 1.06 -20.18 -1.96
C HIS A 144 2.04 -19.59 -0.95
N ALA A 145 1.89 -19.98 0.31
CA ALA A 145 2.73 -19.49 1.39
C ALA A 145 3.91 -20.43 1.61
N GLN A 146 5.14 -19.91 1.56
CA GLN A 146 6.29 -20.66 2.08
C GLN A 146 6.03 -21.04 3.54
N ILE A 147 6.37 -22.26 3.94
CA ILE A 147 6.04 -22.76 5.29
C ILE A 147 6.57 -21.83 6.40
N ARG A 148 7.75 -21.25 6.21
CA ARG A 148 8.38 -20.31 7.16
C ARG A 148 7.56 -19.04 7.45
N VAL A 149 6.68 -18.62 6.52
CA VAL A 149 5.88 -17.38 6.66
C VAL A 149 4.36 -17.62 6.82
N VAL A 150 3.93 -18.86 6.97
CA VAL A 150 2.52 -19.22 7.18
C VAL A 150 1.87 -18.45 8.34
N ASN A 151 2.59 -18.27 9.44
CA ASN A 151 2.06 -17.54 10.60
C ASN A 151 1.82 -16.05 10.31
N PHE A 152 2.59 -15.46 9.40
CA PHE A 152 2.33 -14.10 8.91
C PHE A 152 0.96 -14.05 8.21
N TYR A 153 0.68 -14.95 7.27
CA TYR A 153 -0.60 -14.95 6.56
C TYR A 153 -1.78 -15.34 7.45
N LYS A 154 -1.59 -16.25 8.41
CA LYS A 154 -2.63 -16.57 9.42
C LYS A 154 -3.05 -15.34 10.22
N LYS A 155 -2.11 -14.50 10.66
CA LYS A 155 -2.40 -13.23 11.36
C LYS A 155 -3.18 -12.24 10.50
N HIS A 156 -3.19 -12.44 9.18
CA HIS A 156 -3.95 -11.63 8.21
C HIS A 156 -5.23 -12.33 7.71
N GLY A 157 -5.73 -13.32 8.46
CA GLY A 157 -7.00 -13.98 8.19
C GLY A 157 -6.96 -15.08 7.12
N PHE A 158 -5.79 -15.48 6.65
CA PHE A 158 -5.67 -16.60 5.72
C PHE A 158 -5.74 -17.94 6.43
N THR A 159 -6.41 -18.90 5.83
CA THR A 159 -6.53 -20.29 6.28
C THR A 159 -5.81 -21.24 5.33
N ARG A 160 -5.16 -22.27 5.88
CA ARG A 160 -4.48 -23.32 5.10
C ARG A 160 -5.49 -24.12 4.28
N GLN A 161 -5.08 -24.54 3.08
CA GLN A 161 -5.85 -25.40 2.19
C GLN A 161 -4.97 -26.58 1.72
N GLY A 162 -5.49 -27.79 1.86
CA GLY A 162 -4.82 -28.99 1.39
C GLY A 162 -3.53 -29.35 2.13
N LYS A 163 -2.62 -30.04 1.42
CA LYS A 163 -1.33 -30.52 1.95
C LYS A 163 -0.20 -29.60 1.51
N GLU A 164 0.93 -29.72 2.19
CA GLU A 164 2.18 -29.05 1.80
C GLU A 164 2.71 -29.65 0.46
N PHE A 165 3.31 -28.80 -0.34
CA PHE A 165 3.89 -29.16 -1.64
C PHE A 165 5.18 -28.38 -1.91
N MET A 166 5.97 -28.86 -2.86
CA MET A 166 7.20 -28.20 -3.27
C MET A 166 6.93 -27.27 -4.46
N GLU A 167 7.37 -26.01 -4.36
CA GLU A 167 7.34 -25.03 -5.44
C GLU A 167 8.73 -24.37 -5.52
N ALA A 168 9.38 -24.41 -6.69
CA ALA A 168 10.75 -23.93 -6.89
C ALA A 168 11.76 -24.44 -5.83
N GLY A 169 11.64 -25.71 -5.41
CA GLY A 169 12.51 -26.30 -4.38
C GLY A 169 12.22 -25.87 -2.94
N ILE A 170 11.20 -25.05 -2.69
CA ILE A 170 10.83 -24.52 -1.38
C ILE A 170 9.50 -25.12 -0.93
N PRO A 171 9.34 -25.58 0.34
CA PRO A 171 8.07 -26.09 0.85
C PRO A 171 7.02 -24.97 0.96
N HIS A 172 5.85 -25.19 0.37
CA HIS A 172 4.70 -24.29 0.35
C HIS A 172 3.42 -24.96 0.84
N ILE A 173 2.45 -24.14 1.20
CA ILE A 173 1.06 -24.53 1.41
C ILE A 173 0.12 -23.52 0.77
N ALA A 174 -0.92 -23.99 0.12
CA ALA A 174 -1.99 -23.12 -0.36
C ALA A 174 -2.74 -22.49 0.83
N MET A 175 -3.05 -21.21 0.72
CA MET A 175 -3.86 -20.51 1.71
C MET A 175 -4.89 -19.63 1.00
N LYS A 176 -6.03 -19.41 1.67
CA LYS A 176 -7.09 -18.56 1.16
C LYS A 176 -7.73 -17.68 2.23
N ARG A 177 -8.38 -16.60 1.79
CA ARG A 177 -9.10 -15.65 2.63
C ARG A 177 -10.24 -15.00 1.83
N LYS A 178 -11.41 -14.75 2.47
CA LYS A 178 -12.46 -13.91 1.90
C LYS A 178 -12.03 -12.44 1.94
N THR A 179 -12.33 -11.67 0.89
CA THR A 179 -11.99 -10.24 0.81
C THR A 179 -12.93 -9.36 1.63
N ALA A 180 -14.20 -9.75 1.78
CA ALA A 180 -15.24 -8.98 2.48
C ALA A 180 -15.02 -8.79 4.00
N ASP A 181 -14.09 -9.51 4.61
CA ASP A 181 -13.79 -9.40 6.05
C ASP A 181 -12.98 -8.13 6.44
N GLN A 182 -12.94 -7.12 5.58
CA GLN A 182 -12.19 -5.88 5.85
C GLN A 182 -13.11 -4.77 6.40
N THR A 183 -13.60 -4.92 7.63
CA THR A 183 -14.39 -3.88 8.31
C THR A 183 -13.57 -2.77 8.96
N SER A 184 -12.23 -2.77 8.86
CA SER A 184 -11.37 -1.80 9.54
C SER A 184 -10.26 -1.26 8.61
N TRP A 185 -10.65 -0.42 7.65
CA TRP A 185 -9.67 0.31 6.85
C TRP A 185 -9.77 1.81 7.13
N PRO A 186 -8.67 2.53 7.38
CA PRO A 186 -8.71 3.97 7.55
C PRO A 186 -9.17 4.64 6.25
N ALA A 187 -10.14 5.54 6.35
CA ALA A 187 -10.75 6.28 5.25
C ALA A 187 -9.78 7.16 4.43
N SER A 188 -8.50 7.23 4.83
CA SER A 188 -7.47 8.06 4.20
C SER A 188 -6.81 7.46 2.96
N PHE A 189 -7.14 6.22 2.57
CA PHE A 189 -6.67 5.65 1.31
C PHE A 189 -7.57 6.05 0.15
N VAL A 190 -7.31 7.23 -0.43
CA VAL A 190 -7.91 7.62 -1.71
C VAL A 190 -7.19 6.84 -2.83
N PHE A 191 -7.84 5.83 -3.34
CA PHE A 191 -7.40 5.08 -4.52
C PHE A 191 -7.90 5.80 -5.76
N SER A 192 -7.01 6.36 -6.57
CA SER A 192 -7.36 6.68 -7.96
C SER A 192 -7.47 5.36 -8.72
N PRO A 193 -8.61 5.04 -9.34
CA PRO A 193 -8.74 3.81 -10.12
C PRO A 193 -7.70 3.82 -11.25
N LEU A 194 -6.94 2.72 -11.34
CA LEU A 194 -6.16 2.44 -12.53
C LEU A 194 -7.12 2.45 -13.72
N ALA A 195 -6.84 3.26 -14.75
CA ALA A 195 -7.62 3.22 -15.97
C ALA A 195 -7.61 1.76 -16.51
N PRO A 196 -8.73 1.26 -17.05
CA PRO A 196 -8.74 -0.06 -17.68
C PRO A 196 -7.70 -0.09 -18.80
N LEU A 197 -6.97 -1.19 -18.88
CA LEU A 197 -6.01 -1.51 -19.95
C LEU A 197 -6.72 -1.62 -21.27
#